data_8b1d0a711a091c373f8d008ab278d522
#
_entry.id   8b1d0a711a091c373f8d008ab278d522
#
_cell.length_a   1.000
_cell.length_b   1.000
_cell.length_c   1.000
_cell.angle_alpha   90.00
_cell.angle_beta   90.00
_cell.angle_gamma   90.00
#
_symmetry.space_group_name_H-M   'P 1'
#
loop_
_entity.id
_entity.type
_entity.pdbx_description
1 polymer ?
#
loop_
_entity_poly.entity_id
_entity_poly.type
_entity_poly.pdbx_seq_one_letter_code
_entity_poly.pdbx_strand_id
1 'polypeptide(L)'
;MYLYSGGVKMSDLDRKISATFAELATVGDFLLGSVRRAQAKYIKKDGTISIHKAQPVFTYTDAETGKQKKVRIREECFERVKQLIENGKRYRKAERVLCALMLRRNLSDSKKKDRFPVAGDGQHR
;
A
#
# COMPACT_ATOMS: atom_id res chain seq x y z
N MET A 1 -13.77 -24.33 -11.33
CA MET A 1 -13.18 -24.43 -11.62
C MET A 1 -12.82 -24.57 -11.89
N TYR A 2 -12.69 -24.68 -12.28
CA TYR A 2 -11.89 -25.00 -12.71
C TYR A 2 -11.43 -24.97 -13.17
N LEU A 3 -11.28 -25.15 -13.28
CA LEU A 3 -10.54 -25.38 -13.87
C LEU A 3 -10.22 -25.93 -14.47
N TYR A 4 -10.13 -26.44 -14.77
CA TYR A 4 -9.60 -27.04 -15.46
C TYR A 4 -9.55 -27.63 -15.98
N SER A 5 -9.22 -27.58 -16.18
CA SER A 5 -9.11 -28.20 -16.79
C SER A 5 -8.45 -29.03 -17.30
N GLY A 6 -8.79 -29.65 -17.59
CA GLY A 6 -8.31 -30.66 -18.39
C GLY A 6 -6.93 -31.17 -18.14
N GLY A 7 -6.56 -31.45 -17.04
CA GLY A 7 -5.24 -31.97 -16.79
C GLY A 7 -4.12 -30.96 -16.82
N VAL A 8 -4.44 -29.73 -17.01
CA VAL A 8 -3.42 -28.70 -16.98
C VAL A 8 -3.15 -28.33 -15.54
N LYS A 9 -1.91 -28.47 -15.14
CA LYS A 9 -1.54 -28.08 -13.79
C LYS A 9 -1.21 -26.62 -13.70
N MET A 10 -1.68 -26.00 -12.65
CA MET A 10 -1.31 -24.63 -12.37
C MET A 10 0.15 -24.60 -11.93
N SER A 11 0.93 -23.73 -12.51
CA SER A 11 2.33 -23.59 -12.13
C SER A 11 2.44 -23.02 -10.72
N ASP A 12 3.60 -23.17 -10.10
CA ASP A 12 3.83 -22.58 -8.80
C ASP A 12 3.63 -21.07 -8.84
N LEU A 13 4.08 -20.45 -9.92
CA LEU A 13 3.95 -19.02 -10.07
C LEU A 13 2.48 -18.62 -10.14
N ASP A 14 1.68 -19.33 -10.90
CA ASP A 14 0.25 -19.05 -10.99
C ASP A 14 -0.44 -19.24 -9.65
N ARG A 15 -0.02 -20.24 -8.89
CA ARG A 15 -0.58 -20.46 -7.57
C ARG A 15 -0.25 -19.31 -6.62
N LYS A 16 0.97 -18.81 -6.68
CA LYS A 16 1.36 -17.68 -5.86
C LYS A 16 0.59 -16.42 -6.22
N ILE A 17 0.38 -16.20 -7.51
CA ILE A 17 -0.41 -15.06 -7.96
C ILE A 17 -1.84 -15.17 -7.45
N SER A 18 -2.42 -16.35 -7.58
CA SER A 18 -3.78 -16.57 -7.12
C SER A 18 -3.89 -16.37 -5.60
N ALA A 19 -2.93 -16.89 -4.85
CA ALA A 19 -2.92 -16.72 -3.40
C ALA A 19 -2.78 -15.25 -3.02
N THR A 20 -2.02 -14.48 -3.79
CA THR A 20 -1.85 -13.06 -3.50
C THR A 20 -3.14 -12.29 -3.76
N PHE A 21 -3.86 -12.63 -4.83
CA PHE A 21 -5.18 -12.03 -5.07
C PHE A 21 -6.14 -12.35 -3.91
N ALA A 22 -6.08 -13.58 -3.41
CA ALA A 22 -6.93 -13.96 -2.29
C ALA A 22 -6.56 -13.16 -1.04
N GLU A 23 -5.27 -12.93 -0.81
CA GLU A 23 -4.83 -12.14 0.32
C GLU A 23 -5.35 -10.70 0.19
N LEU A 24 -5.26 -10.11 -0.99
CA LEU A 24 -5.78 -8.76 -1.21
C LEU A 24 -7.27 -8.70 -0.91
N ALA A 25 -8.00 -9.73 -1.30
CA ALA A 25 -9.44 -9.77 -1.08
C ALA A 25 -9.81 -9.85 0.39
N THR A 26 -8.92 -10.39 1.24
CA THR A 26 -9.23 -10.56 2.66
C THR A 26 -8.85 -9.34 3.50
N VAL A 27 -8.18 -8.36 2.92
CA VAL A 27 -7.73 -7.21 3.71
C VAL A 27 -8.91 -6.37 4.22
N GLY A 28 -9.97 -6.24 3.42
CA GLY A 28 -11.11 -5.43 3.82
C GLY A 28 -10.82 -3.94 3.68
N ASP A 29 -11.51 -3.16 4.48
CA ASP A 29 -11.32 -1.71 4.44
C ASP A 29 -9.93 -1.35 4.94
N PHE A 30 -9.34 -0.35 4.33
CA PHE A 30 -8.02 0.07 4.73
C PHE A 30 -7.78 1.55 4.42
N LEU A 31 -6.75 2.10 5.06
CA LEU A 31 -6.29 3.45 4.79
C LEU A 31 -4.80 3.41 4.52
N LEU A 32 -4.37 4.24 3.58
CA LEU A 32 -2.95 4.39 3.28
C LEU A 32 -2.49 5.75 3.80
N GLY A 33 -1.64 5.72 4.80
CA GLY A 33 -1.16 6.94 5.41
C GLY A 33 -0.63 6.66 6.79
N SER A 34 -0.60 7.67 7.62
CA SER A 34 -0.10 7.52 8.98
C SER A 34 -0.97 8.34 9.93
N VAL A 35 -1.01 7.92 11.17
CA VAL A 35 -1.74 8.66 12.19
C VAL A 35 -0.82 8.83 13.40
N ARG A 36 -0.90 9.97 14.02
CA ARG A 36 -0.13 10.22 15.23
C ARG A 36 -0.81 11.32 16.02
N ARG A 37 -0.47 11.38 17.29
CA ARG A 37 -0.96 12.44 18.15
C ARG A 37 0.04 13.58 18.12
N ALA A 38 -0.46 14.78 17.86
CA ALA A 38 0.39 15.95 17.84
C ALA A 38 0.04 16.81 19.03
N GLN A 39 1.02 17.09 19.85
CA GLN A 39 0.81 18.01 20.97
C GLN A 39 1.02 19.41 20.49
N ALA A 40 0.13 20.29 20.92
CA ALA A 40 0.28 21.70 20.65
C ALA A 40 0.79 22.38 21.91
N LYS A 41 1.91 23.07 21.78
CA LYS A 41 2.45 23.86 22.87
C LYS A 41 2.37 25.33 22.49
N TYR A 42 2.03 26.16 23.42
CA TYR A 42 2.17 27.58 23.18
C TYR A 42 2.50 28.28 24.49
N ILE A 43 3.14 29.44 24.37
CA ILE A 43 3.58 30.20 25.50
C ILE A 43 2.53 31.27 25.80
N LYS A 44 2.03 31.27 27.02
CA LYS A 44 1.06 32.25 27.43
C LYS A 44 1.75 33.58 27.66
N LYS A 45 0.93 34.65 27.76
CA LYS A 45 1.47 35.99 27.96
C LYS A 45 2.34 36.11 29.18
N ASP A 46 2.05 35.33 30.22
CA ASP A 46 2.81 35.38 31.46
C ASP A 46 4.08 34.53 31.44
N GLY A 47 4.39 33.90 30.29
CA GLY A 47 5.59 33.10 30.17
C GLY A 47 5.40 31.66 30.47
N THR A 48 4.24 31.23 30.94
CA THR A 48 4.01 29.82 31.19
C THR A 48 3.74 29.06 29.90
N ILE A 49 4.16 27.80 29.86
CA ILE A 49 3.93 26.97 28.68
C ILE A 49 2.65 26.19 28.87
N SER A 50 1.77 26.29 27.90
CA SER A 50 0.54 25.53 27.91
C SER A 50 0.67 24.38 26.93
N ILE A 51 0.38 23.16 27.38
CA ILE A 51 0.40 22.00 26.53
C ILE A 51 -1.02 21.50 26.37
N HIS A 52 -1.50 21.51 25.14
CA HIS A 52 -2.83 21.01 24.87
C HIS A 52 -2.80 19.51 24.68
N LYS A 53 -3.91 18.87 24.99
CA LYS A 53 -4.02 17.44 24.79
C LYS A 53 -3.76 17.13 23.34
N ALA A 54 -2.94 16.12 23.11
CA ALA A 54 -2.59 15.71 21.75
C ALA A 54 -3.82 15.12 21.06
N GLN A 55 -4.12 15.62 19.88
CA GLN A 55 -5.22 15.10 19.08
C GLN A 55 -4.65 14.24 17.95
N PRO A 56 -5.34 13.16 17.60
CA PRO A 56 -4.86 12.33 16.49
C PRO A 56 -5.02 13.06 15.16
N VAL A 57 -4.00 12.96 14.32
CA VAL A 57 -4.03 13.53 12.99
C VAL A 57 -3.65 12.46 12.01
N PHE A 58 -4.50 12.24 11.01
CA PHE A 58 -4.23 11.30 9.94
C PHE A 58 -3.66 12.05 8.75
N THR A 59 -2.51 11.58 8.26
CA THR A 59 -1.83 12.20 7.12
C THR A 59 -1.85 11.22 5.95
N TYR A 60 -2.25 11.71 4.80
CA TYR A 60 -2.31 10.87 3.60
C TYR A 60 -1.95 11.69 2.38
N THR A 61 -1.65 11.00 1.28
CA THR A 61 -1.36 11.66 0.01
C THR A 61 -2.59 11.54 -0.88
N ASP A 62 -3.09 12.67 -1.36
CA ASP A 62 -4.23 12.68 -2.26
C ASP A 62 -3.79 12.09 -3.60
N ALA A 63 -4.47 11.04 -4.02
CA ALA A 63 -4.10 10.34 -5.24
C ALA A 63 -4.26 11.20 -6.49
N GLU A 64 -5.19 12.16 -6.44
CA GLU A 64 -5.44 12.98 -7.62
C GLU A 64 -4.44 14.12 -7.78
N THR A 65 -4.05 14.72 -6.69
CA THR A 65 -3.17 15.89 -6.75
C THR A 65 -1.73 15.58 -6.37
N GLY A 66 -1.50 14.45 -5.70
CA GLY A 66 -0.18 14.12 -5.19
C GLY A 66 0.21 14.90 -3.96
N LYS A 67 -0.66 15.71 -3.45
CA LYS A 67 -0.34 16.54 -2.29
C LYS A 67 -0.66 15.82 -0.99
N GLN A 68 0.13 16.13 0.02
CA GLN A 68 -0.10 15.57 1.33
C GLN A 68 -1.20 16.35 2.05
N LYS A 69 -2.11 15.62 2.65
CA LYS A 69 -3.23 16.22 3.38
C LYS A 69 -3.30 15.66 4.77
N LYS A 70 -3.86 16.44 5.69
CA LYS A 70 -3.99 16.06 7.08
C LYS A 70 -5.43 16.23 7.53
N VAL A 71 -5.91 15.29 8.33
CA VAL A 71 -7.27 15.31 8.84
C VAL A 71 -7.24 15.02 10.33
N ARG A 72 -7.92 15.84 11.11
CA ARG A 72 -8.06 15.57 12.54
C ARG A 72 -9.07 14.47 12.73
N ILE A 73 -8.75 13.56 13.65
CA ILE A 73 -9.58 12.41 13.92
C ILE A 73 -10.07 12.49 15.35
N ARG A 74 -11.31 12.07 15.57
CA ARG A 74 -11.82 11.99 16.93
C ARG A 74 -11.03 10.96 17.72
N GLU A 75 -10.87 11.23 19.00
CA GLU A 75 -10.14 10.33 19.87
C GLU A 75 -10.72 8.93 19.85
N GLU A 76 -12.03 8.80 19.83
CA GLU A 76 -12.68 7.50 19.82
C GLU A 76 -12.47 6.74 18.53
N CYS A 77 -12.01 7.41 17.47
CA CYS A 77 -11.73 6.74 16.19
C CYS A 77 -10.27 6.38 16.03
N PHE A 78 -9.42 6.75 16.97
CA PHE A 78 -7.99 6.58 16.84
C PHE A 78 -7.59 5.12 16.63
N GLU A 79 -8.10 4.21 17.46
CA GLU A 79 -7.77 2.80 17.34
C GLU A 79 -8.30 2.20 16.04
N ARG A 80 -9.48 2.61 15.64
CA ARG A 80 -10.05 2.15 14.37
C ARG A 80 -9.18 2.58 13.20
N VAL A 81 -8.73 3.85 13.20
CA VAL A 81 -7.89 4.35 12.12
C VAL A 81 -6.54 3.63 12.11
N LYS A 82 -5.98 3.36 13.29
CA LYS A 82 -4.74 2.58 13.38
C LYS A 82 -4.91 1.20 12.74
N GLN A 83 -6.05 0.56 13.02
CA GLN A 83 -6.31 -0.76 12.46
C GLN A 83 -6.44 -0.69 10.93
N LEU A 84 -7.13 0.33 10.43
CA LEU A 84 -7.27 0.51 8.98
C LEU A 84 -5.93 0.76 8.32
N ILE A 85 -5.02 1.46 9.00
CA ILE A 85 -3.68 1.68 8.48
C ILE A 85 -2.89 0.37 8.46
N GLU A 86 -3.03 -0.47 9.48
CA GLU A 86 -2.38 -1.77 9.46
C GLU A 86 -2.87 -2.62 8.30
N ASN A 87 -4.18 -2.56 8.03
CA ASN A 87 -4.74 -3.23 6.88
C ASN A 87 -4.13 -2.67 5.58
N GLY A 88 -3.92 -1.36 5.53
CA GLY A 88 -3.29 -0.74 4.37
C GLY A 88 -1.87 -1.22 4.13
N LYS A 89 -1.12 -1.45 5.22
CA LYS A 89 0.22 -2.00 5.10
C LYS A 89 0.19 -3.41 4.53
N ARG A 90 -0.77 -4.21 4.97
CA ARG A 90 -0.96 -5.56 4.43
C ARG A 90 -1.28 -5.49 2.93
N TYR A 91 -2.17 -4.58 2.56
CA TYR A 91 -2.54 -4.41 1.16
C TYR A 91 -1.32 -4.03 0.33
N ARG A 92 -0.53 -3.07 0.79
CA ARG A 92 0.66 -2.64 0.06
C ARG A 92 1.68 -3.75 -0.08
N LYS A 93 1.86 -4.54 0.96
CA LYS A 93 2.78 -5.65 0.91
C LYS A 93 2.35 -6.68 -0.12
N ALA A 94 1.07 -7.05 -0.10
CA ALA A 94 0.54 -8.01 -1.06
C ALA A 94 0.58 -7.48 -2.48
N GLU A 95 0.32 -6.19 -2.64
CA GLU A 95 0.38 -5.54 -3.94
C GLU A 95 1.79 -5.61 -4.53
N ARG A 96 2.81 -5.37 -3.70
CA ARG A 96 4.19 -5.46 -4.16
C ARG A 96 4.54 -6.87 -4.58
N VAL A 97 4.10 -7.85 -3.81
CA VAL A 97 4.33 -9.25 -4.15
C VAL A 97 3.66 -9.57 -5.48
N LEU A 98 2.42 -9.13 -5.65
CA LEU A 98 1.70 -9.38 -6.89
C LEU A 98 2.43 -8.78 -8.09
N CYS A 99 2.90 -7.55 -7.96
CA CYS A 99 3.62 -6.90 -9.05
C CYS A 99 4.89 -7.65 -9.39
N ALA A 100 5.62 -8.12 -8.40
CA ALA A 100 6.83 -8.89 -8.63
C ALA A 100 6.52 -10.20 -9.35
N LEU A 101 5.45 -10.87 -8.94
CA LEU A 101 5.06 -12.13 -9.56
C LEU A 101 4.60 -11.92 -11.00
N MET A 102 3.87 -10.83 -11.24
CA MET A 102 3.42 -10.52 -12.60
C MET A 102 4.60 -10.21 -13.52
N LEU A 103 5.60 -9.52 -13.00
CA LEU A 103 6.80 -9.24 -13.79
C LEU A 103 7.50 -10.55 -14.15
N ARG A 104 7.65 -11.44 -13.18
CA ARG A 104 8.29 -12.71 -13.45
C ARG A 104 7.55 -13.52 -14.49
N ARG A 105 6.23 -13.57 -14.38
CA ARG A 105 5.45 -14.36 -15.31
C ARG A 105 5.52 -13.82 -16.73
N ASN A 106 5.39 -12.49 -16.85
CA ASN A 106 5.29 -11.90 -18.18
C ASN A 106 6.62 -11.60 -18.84
N LEU A 107 7.62 -11.22 -18.06
CA LEU A 107 8.92 -10.92 -18.63
C LEU A 107 9.77 -12.15 -18.85
N SER A 108 9.52 -13.19 -18.09
CA SER A 108 10.23 -14.42 -18.29
C SER A 108 10.02 -14.96 -19.71
N ASP A 109 8.78 -14.91 -20.18
CA ASP A 109 8.48 -15.32 -21.54
C ASP A 109 9.14 -14.42 -22.56
N SER A 110 9.12 -13.13 -22.29
CA SER A 110 9.75 -12.20 -23.21
C SER A 110 11.24 -12.43 -23.35
N LYS A 111 11.89 -12.72 -22.25
CA LYS A 111 13.32 -12.97 -22.28
C LYS A 111 13.67 -14.21 -23.07
N LYS A 112 12.85 -15.19 -23.03
CA LYS A 112 13.12 -16.41 -23.77
C LYS A 112 13.05 -16.19 -25.25
N LYS A 113 12.14 -15.35 -25.70
CA LYS A 113 11.91 -15.20 -27.10
C LYS A 113 12.87 -14.30 -27.78
N ASP A 114 13.26 -13.24 -27.14
CA ASP A 114 14.18 -12.40 -27.78
C ASP A 114 14.85 -11.54 -26.80
N ARG A 115 15.85 -10.98 -27.25
CA ARG A 115 16.58 -10.11 -26.50
C ARG A 115 16.09 -8.83 -26.80
N PHE A 116 15.58 -8.16 -25.87
CA PHE A 116 15.25 -6.83 -26.10
C PHE A 116 16.48 -6.10 -26.43
N PRO A 117 16.42 -5.32 -27.52
CA PRO A 117 17.51 -4.45 -27.78
C PRO A 117 17.39 -3.40 -26.75
N VAL A 118 17.62 -3.42 -25.93
CA VAL A 118 17.50 -2.58 -24.88
C VAL A 118 17.79 -1.15 -25.14
N ALA A 119 17.47 -1.22 -25.18
CA ALA A 119 17.61 -0.43 -25.19
C ALA A 119 17.60 0.37 -24.96
N GLY A 120 17.73 0.43 -25.30
CA GLY A 120 17.84 0.93 -25.36
C GLY A 120 17.38 1.43 -25.31
N ASP A 121 17.60 1.31 -25.40
CA ASP A 121 17.26 1.64 -25.50
C ASP A 121 16.82 2.22 -25.35
N GLY A 122 17.17 2.51 -25.36
CA GLY A 122 16.91 2.87 -25.30
C GLY A 122 16.32 3.44 -24.90
N GLN A 123 16.62 3.58 -24.82
CA GLN A 123 16.24 3.82 -24.59
C GLN A 123 15.84 4.37 -24.10
N HIS A 124 16.24 4.68 -24.15
CA HIS A 124 16.17 4.95 -23.83
C HIS A 124 15.83 5.64 -23.41
N ARG A 125 15.96 6.10 -23.63
CA ARG A 125 15.94 6.44 -23.38
C ARG A 125 15.80 6.83 -23.03
#